data_ac2df208931d3e2cff1aea38e7bcb83b
#
_entry.id   ac2df208931d3e2cff1aea38e7bcb83b
#
_cell.length_a   1.000
_cell.length_b   1.000
_cell.length_c   1.000
_cell.angle_alpha   90.00
_cell.angle_beta   90.00
_cell.angle_gamma   90.00
#
_symmetry.space_group_name_H-M   'P 1'
#
loop_
_entity.id
_entity.type
_entity.pdbx_description
1 polymer ?
#
loop_
_entity_poly.entity_id
_entity_poly.type
_entity_poly.pdbx_seq_one_letter_code
_entity_poly.pdbx_strand_id
1 'polypeptide(L)'
;MKRPAIIVPEDLGGKVLLHACCAPCSSAIVEWLVQHDIRPTIFYYNPNIFPFEEYEIRKNESKRHAESLGLSWIDGDYNHEQWRQDVCGLEGEPERGRRCEQCFTLRLTVAARKAKELGIKYFTTTLASSRWKSLEQIERAGHIAEQMVNGQCSMGNGVVFWAQNWRKGGLYERRNQLLKEFDFYNQQYCGCEFSKR
;
A
#
# COMPACT_ATOMS: atom_id res chain seq x y z
N MET A 1 -10.27 19.55 19.51
CA MET A 1 -11.01 18.76 18.50
C MET A 1 -10.50 17.32 18.56
N LYS A 2 -11.38 16.34 18.80
CA LYS A 2 -11.01 14.91 18.75
C LYS A 2 -10.52 14.58 17.33
N ARG A 3 -9.34 13.98 17.21
CA ARG A 3 -8.87 13.48 15.92
C ARG A 3 -9.85 12.41 15.42
N PRO A 4 -10.28 12.43 14.15
CA PRO A 4 -11.19 11.41 13.65
C PRO A 4 -10.55 10.03 13.82
N ALA A 5 -11.26 9.13 14.45
CA ALA A 5 -10.81 7.76 14.70
C ALA A 5 -10.67 6.98 13.39
N ILE A 6 -9.74 6.05 13.37
CA ILE A 6 -9.66 5.02 12.34
C ILE A 6 -10.81 4.03 12.64
N ILE A 7 -11.65 3.77 11.65
CA ILE A 7 -12.77 2.86 11.79
C ILE A 7 -12.33 1.47 11.33
N VAL A 8 -12.37 0.53 12.25
CA VAL A 8 -12.09 -0.90 11.96
C VAL A 8 -13.41 -1.58 11.59
N PRO A 9 -13.48 -2.32 10.45
CA PRO A 9 -14.65 -3.13 10.14
C PRO A 9 -14.94 -4.16 11.23
N GLU A 10 -16.18 -4.29 11.62
CA GLU A 10 -16.58 -5.20 12.73
C GLU A 10 -16.22 -6.67 12.46
N ASP A 11 -16.26 -7.07 11.19
CA ASP A 11 -15.98 -8.42 10.73
C ASP A 11 -14.57 -8.61 10.14
N LEU A 12 -13.62 -7.70 10.46
CA LEU A 12 -12.22 -7.78 9.98
C LEU A 12 -11.53 -9.09 10.41
N GLY A 13 -11.92 -9.66 11.55
CA GLY A 13 -11.38 -10.95 12.01
C GLY A 13 -9.90 -10.92 12.39
N GLY A 14 -9.33 -9.75 12.66
CA GLY A 14 -7.93 -9.58 13.07
C GLY A 14 -6.88 -9.81 11.96
N LYS A 15 -7.29 -9.96 10.71
CA LYS A 15 -6.40 -10.20 9.56
C LYS A 15 -6.67 -9.23 8.43
N VAL A 16 -5.61 -8.68 7.84
CA VAL A 16 -5.69 -7.79 6.69
C VAL A 16 -4.46 -7.99 5.80
N LEU A 17 -4.63 -7.91 4.48
CA LEU A 17 -3.50 -7.76 3.58
C LEU A 17 -3.16 -6.28 3.44
N LEU A 18 -1.95 -5.91 3.82
CA LEU A 18 -1.45 -4.54 3.71
C LEU A 18 -0.49 -4.42 2.53
N HIS A 19 -0.95 -3.82 1.44
CA HIS A 19 -0.08 -3.43 0.35
C HIS A 19 0.88 -2.32 0.81
N ALA A 20 2.18 -2.63 0.89
CA ALA A 20 3.22 -1.74 1.39
C ALA A 20 4.10 -1.18 0.27
N CYS A 21 4.34 0.13 0.27
CA CYS A 21 5.22 0.77 -0.70
C CYS A 21 6.66 0.97 -0.19
N CYS A 22 6.87 1.09 1.11
CA CYS A 22 8.18 1.25 1.76
C CYS A 22 8.02 1.20 3.27
N ALA A 23 9.10 0.94 4.02
CA ALA A 23 9.07 0.90 5.48
C ALA A 23 8.60 2.22 6.12
N PRO A 24 9.11 3.41 5.74
CA PRO A 24 8.64 4.66 6.34
C PRO A 24 7.13 4.89 6.19
N CYS A 25 6.54 4.46 5.07
CA CYS A 25 5.11 4.64 4.83
C CYS A 25 4.24 3.64 5.60
N SER A 26 4.77 2.46 5.90
CA SER A 26 4.03 1.37 6.55
C SER A 26 4.22 1.31 8.05
N SER A 27 5.35 1.77 8.60
CA SER A 27 5.76 1.52 9.98
C SER A 27 4.69 1.91 11.02
N ALA A 28 4.19 3.15 10.98
CA ALA A 28 3.19 3.61 11.94
C ALA A 28 1.82 2.91 11.76
N ILE A 29 1.49 2.53 10.52
CA ILE A 29 0.26 1.78 10.22
C ILE A 29 0.36 0.38 10.81
N VAL A 30 1.47 -0.29 10.57
CA VAL A 30 1.74 -1.64 11.08
C VAL A 30 1.74 -1.66 12.60
N GLU A 31 2.44 -0.71 13.24
CA GLU A 31 2.42 -0.57 14.70
C GLU A 31 1.00 -0.37 15.23
N TRP A 32 0.23 0.52 14.59
CA TRP A 32 -1.16 0.77 14.97
C TRP A 32 -2.02 -0.49 14.82
N LEU A 33 -1.90 -1.22 13.71
CA LEU A 33 -2.65 -2.45 13.49
C LEU A 33 -2.35 -3.49 14.58
N VAL A 34 -1.07 -3.73 14.86
CA VAL A 34 -0.65 -4.69 15.89
C VAL A 34 -1.15 -4.29 17.29
N GLN A 35 -1.15 -3.00 17.63
CA GLN A 35 -1.69 -2.48 18.89
C GLN A 35 -3.21 -2.65 19.01
N HIS A 36 -3.91 -2.89 17.91
CA HIS A 36 -5.36 -3.15 17.88
C HIS A 36 -5.68 -4.64 17.56
N ASP A 37 -4.75 -5.55 17.88
CA ASP A 37 -4.90 -6.99 17.67
C ASP A 37 -5.16 -7.39 16.20
N ILE A 38 -4.75 -6.55 15.26
CA ILE A 38 -4.82 -6.83 13.82
C ILE A 38 -3.43 -7.22 13.33
N ARG A 39 -3.29 -8.43 12.83
CA ARG A 39 -2.02 -8.93 12.28
C ARG A 39 -2.02 -8.82 10.76
N PRO A 40 -1.37 -7.80 10.19
CA PRO A 40 -1.30 -7.64 8.76
C PRO A 40 -0.36 -8.68 8.12
N THR A 41 -0.75 -9.18 6.96
CA THR A 41 0.19 -9.78 6.01
C THR A 41 0.70 -8.66 5.11
N ILE A 42 2.00 -8.40 5.16
CA ILE A 42 2.62 -7.33 4.36
C ILE A 42 2.85 -7.86 2.95
N PHE A 43 2.27 -7.18 1.97
CA PHE A 43 2.48 -7.50 0.55
C PHE A 43 3.23 -6.36 -0.12
N TYR A 44 4.46 -6.63 -0.57
CA TYR A 44 5.33 -5.66 -1.22
C TYR A 44 5.27 -5.85 -2.73
N TYR A 45 4.48 -5.02 -3.42
CA TYR A 45 4.34 -5.03 -4.88
C TYR A 45 4.44 -3.62 -5.44
N ASN A 46 5.60 -3.28 -6.01
CA ASN A 46 5.94 -1.92 -6.40
C ASN A 46 6.72 -1.87 -7.73
N PRO A 47 6.17 -2.37 -8.85
CA PRO A 47 6.89 -2.41 -10.12
C PRO A 47 7.19 -1.03 -10.70
N ASN A 48 6.56 0.03 -10.16
CA ASN A 48 6.80 1.41 -10.54
C ASN A 48 8.12 1.99 -10.02
N ILE A 49 8.78 1.35 -9.06
CA ILE A 49 10.01 1.89 -8.47
C ILE A 49 11.17 1.66 -9.41
N PHE A 50 11.88 2.75 -9.73
CA PHE A 50 13.04 2.77 -10.61
C PHE A 50 14.09 3.77 -10.08
N PRO A 51 15.39 3.48 -10.16
CA PRO A 51 15.99 2.25 -10.70
C PRO A 51 15.81 1.02 -9.80
N PHE A 52 16.29 -0.13 -10.25
CA PHE A 52 16.15 -1.40 -9.51
C PHE A 52 16.82 -1.36 -8.13
N GLU A 53 17.93 -0.68 -8.00
CA GLU A 53 18.62 -0.49 -6.71
C GLU A 53 17.74 0.23 -5.69
N GLU A 54 16.97 1.22 -6.11
CA GLU A 54 15.99 1.92 -5.26
C GLU A 54 14.85 0.99 -4.82
N TYR A 55 14.40 0.10 -5.72
CA TYR A 55 13.41 -0.92 -5.40
C TYR A 55 13.95 -1.87 -4.34
N GLU A 56 15.19 -2.38 -4.50
CA GLU A 56 15.80 -3.32 -3.56
C GLU A 56 16.03 -2.70 -2.17
N ILE A 57 16.48 -1.45 -2.09
CA ILE A 57 16.63 -0.74 -0.82
C ILE A 57 15.30 -0.70 -0.06
N ARG A 58 14.23 -0.24 -0.72
CA ARG A 58 12.91 -0.13 -0.10
C ARG A 58 12.30 -1.49 0.25
N LYS A 59 12.54 -2.51 -0.58
CA LYS A 59 12.09 -3.88 -0.36
C LYS A 59 12.73 -4.47 0.90
N ASN A 60 14.05 -4.42 0.97
CA ASN A 60 14.81 -5.00 2.07
C ASN A 60 14.48 -4.35 3.40
N GLU A 61 14.28 -3.03 3.44
CA GLU A 61 13.83 -2.34 4.64
C GLU A 61 12.41 -2.73 5.05
N SER A 62 11.49 -2.82 4.09
CA SER A 62 10.11 -3.24 4.35
C SER A 62 10.08 -4.66 4.94
N LYS A 63 10.89 -5.56 4.38
CA LYS A 63 11.04 -6.93 4.85
C LYS A 63 11.62 -6.96 6.26
N ARG A 64 12.77 -6.32 6.48
CA ARG A 64 13.45 -6.22 7.79
C ARG A 64 12.51 -5.75 8.88
N HIS A 65 11.73 -4.70 8.60
CA HIS A 65 10.77 -4.16 9.57
C HIS A 65 9.63 -5.13 9.88
N ALA A 66 9.04 -5.78 8.87
CA ALA A 66 8.00 -6.77 9.09
C ALA A 66 8.50 -7.97 9.90
N GLU A 67 9.68 -8.49 9.59
CA GLU A 67 10.32 -9.62 10.28
C GLU A 67 10.64 -9.27 11.74
N SER A 68 11.09 -8.03 12.03
CA SER A 68 11.36 -7.57 13.40
C SER A 68 10.12 -7.56 14.29
N LEU A 69 8.93 -7.51 13.68
CA LEU A 69 7.63 -7.56 14.37
C LEU A 69 6.97 -8.96 14.31
N GLY A 70 7.66 -9.96 13.77
CA GLY A 70 7.14 -11.31 13.58
C GLY A 70 5.92 -11.37 12.66
N LEU A 71 5.84 -10.50 11.66
CA LEU A 71 4.76 -10.43 10.69
C LEU A 71 5.10 -11.17 9.39
N SER A 72 4.08 -11.74 8.76
CA SER A 72 4.21 -12.32 7.43
C SER A 72 4.52 -11.25 6.39
N TRP A 73 5.54 -11.48 5.57
CA TRP A 73 5.92 -10.62 4.48
C TRP A 73 5.98 -11.41 3.17
N ILE A 74 5.41 -10.87 2.11
CA ILE A 74 5.31 -11.51 0.80
C ILE A 74 5.91 -10.58 -0.23
N ASP A 75 6.87 -11.10 -1.00
CA ASP A 75 7.42 -10.44 -2.18
C ASP A 75 6.40 -10.53 -3.32
N GLY A 76 6.10 -9.40 -3.92
CA GLY A 76 5.42 -9.33 -5.19
C GLY A 76 6.44 -9.25 -6.32
N ASP A 77 6.10 -9.78 -7.48
CA ASP A 77 6.98 -9.79 -8.63
C ASP A 77 7.35 -8.36 -9.06
N TYR A 78 8.64 -8.16 -9.29
CA TYR A 78 9.14 -6.92 -9.87
C TYR A 78 9.26 -7.05 -11.38
N ASN A 79 8.36 -6.39 -12.10
CA ASN A 79 8.42 -6.27 -13.55
C ASN A 79 8.16 -4.83 -13.96
N HIS A 80 9.23 -4.02 -13.94
CA HIS A 80 9.17 -2.60 -14.28
C HIS A 80 8.83 -2.37 -15.75
N GLU A 81 9.31 -3.23 -16.64
CA GLU A 81 9.03 -3.14 -18.07
C GLU A 81 7.53 -3.32 -18.35
N GLN A 82 6.90 -4.30 -17.72
CA GLN A 82 5.44 -4.46 -17.83
C GLN A 82 4.71 -3.24 -17.28
N TRP A 83 5.14 -2.70 -16.14
CA TRP A 83 4.55 -1.48 -15.60
C TRP A 83 4.67 -0.29 -16.57
N ARG A 84 5.81 -0.14 -17.27
CA ARG A 84 5.97 0.91 -18.30
C ARG A 84 5.00 0.73 -19.45
N GLN A 85 4.78 -0.50 -19.90
CA GLN A 85 3.78 -0.80 -20.93
C GLN A 85 2.36 -0.45 -20.45
N ASP A 86 2.04 -0.78 -19.20
CA ASP A 86 0.72 -0.51 -18.61
C ASP A 86 0.42 0.99 -18.46
N VAL A 87 1.44 1.85 -18.35
CA VAL A 87 1.30 3.31 -18.27
C VAL A 87 1.71 4.04 -19.56
N CYS A 88 1.90 3.31 -20.66
CA CYS A 88 2.29 3.86 -21.94
C CYS A 88 1.30 4.94 -22.42
N GLY A 89 1.84 6.05 -22.92
CA GLY A 89 1.06 7.22 -23.33
C GLY A 89 0.66 8.16 -22.19
N LEU A 90 1.06 7.85 -20.95
CA LEU A 90 0.81 8.68 -19.76
C LEU A 90 2.11 9.24 -19.15
N GLU A 91 3.25 9.10 -19.82
CA GLU A 91 4.57 9.50 -19.31
C GLU A 91 4.62 11.00 -18.96
N GLY A 92 4.00 11.83 -19.79
CA GLY A 92 3.92 13.29 -19.61
C GLY A 92 2.90 13.76 -18.57
N GLU A 93 2.09 12.86 -18.02
CA GLU A 93 1.11 13.24 -16.98
C GLU A 93 1.81 13.72 -15.70
N PRO A 94 1.29 14.77 -15.05
CA PRO A 94 1.84 15.22 -13.77
C PRO A 94 1.63 14.19 -12.66
N GLU A 95 2.31 14.40 -11.52
CA GLU A 95 1.95 13.69 -10.30
C GLU A 95 0.49 13.97 -9.94
N ARG A 96 -0.23 12.96 -9.48
CA ARG A 96 -1.69 12.93 -9.26
C ARG A 96 -2.52 13.00 -10.55
N GLY A 97 -1.91 12.90 -11.74
CA GLY A 97 -2.60 12.77 -13.01
C GLY A 97 -3.04 11.31 -13.28
N ARG A 98 -3.48 11.06 -14.50
CA ARG A 98 -4.00 9.73 -14.94
C ARG A 98 -2.98 8.61 -14.78
N ARG A 99 -1.68 8.88 -14.99
CA ARG A 99 -0.62 7.89 -14.76
C ARG A 99 -0.63 7.37 -13.31
N CYS A 100 -0.77 8.25 -12.32
CA CYS A 100 -0.83 7.83 -10.91
C CYS A 100 -2.07 7.00 -10.63
N GLU A 101 -3.22 7.36 -11.17
CA GLU A 101 -4.46 6.60 -11.03
C GLU A 101 -4.35 5.20 -11.63
N GLN A 102 -3.81 5.09 -12.84
CA GLN A 102 -3.52 3.81 -13.49
C GLN A 102 -2.56 2.96 -12.66
N CYS A 103 -1.46 3.54 -12.18
CA CYS A 103 -0.48 2.87 -11.32
C CYS A 103 -1.11 2.35 -10.02
N PHE A 104 -1.98 3.12 -9.37
CA PHE A 104 -2.66 2.67 -8.16
C PHE A 104 -3.62 1.52 -8.45
N THR A 105 -4.40 1.61 -9.52
CA THR A 105 -5.34 0.56 -9.94
C THR A 105 -4.62 -0.75 -10.21
N LEU A 106 -3.52 -0.73 -10.97
CA LEU A 106 -2.70 -1.91 -11.24
C LEU A 106 -2.21 -2.57 -9.95
N ARG A 107 -1.59 -1.79 -9.08
CA ARG A 107 -0.99 -2.29 -7.85
C ARG A 107 -2.03 -2.83 -6.87
N LEU A 108 -3.16 -2.14 -6.73
CA LEU A 108 -4.24 -2.56 -5.83
C LEU A 108 -5.00 -3.76 -6.38
N THR A 109 -5.12 -3.90 -7.70
CA THR A 109 -5.71 -5.12 -8.31
C THR A 109 -4.86 -6.35 -8.01
N VAL A 110 -3.53 -6.24 -8.10
CA VAL A 110 -2.63 -7.34 -7.74
C VAL A 110 -2.72 -7.65 -6.24
N ALA A 111 -2.79 -6.62 -5.38
CA ALA A 111 -2.98 -6.80 -3.94
C ALA A 111 -4.32 -7.47 -3.60
N ALA A 112 -5.41 -7.08 -4.26
CA ALA A 112 -6.73 -7.71 -4.10
C ALA A 112 -6.73 -9.18 -4.52
N ARG A 113 -6.07 -9.52 -5.65
CA ARG A 113 -5.89 -10.91 -6.09
C ARG A 113 -5.11 -11.73 -5.07
N LYS A 114 -4.03 -11.17 -4.53
CA LYS A 114 -3.23 -11.83 -3.47
C LYS A 114 -4.04 -12.03 -2.20
N ALA A 115 -4.86 -11.06 -1.79
CA ALA A 115 -5.75 -11.22 -0.65
C ALA A 115 -6.75 -12.37 -0.85
N LYS A 116 -7.36 -12.44 -2.04
CA LYS A 116 -8.27 -13.54 -2.42
C LYS A 116 -7.59 -14.91 -2.41
N GLU A 117 -6.39 -14.99 -2.98
CA GLU A 117 -5.56 -16.22 -2.99
C GLU A 117 -5.27 -16.72 -1.57
N LEU A 118 -5.00 -15.82 -0.64
CA LEU A 118 -4.70 -16.13 0.76
C LEU A 118 -5.95 -16.31 1.64
N GLY A 119 -7.15 -16.15 1.11
CA GLY A 119 -8.39 -16.19 1.88
C GLY A 119 -8.51 -15.04 2.88
N ILE A 120 -7.84 -13.92 2.65
CA ILE A 120 -7.91 -12.70 3.47
C ILE A 120 -9.00 -11.80 2.90
N LYS A 121 -10.07 -11.59 3.68
CA LYS A 121 -11.23 -10.81 3.25
C LYS A 121 -10.92 -9.34 2.98
N TYR A 122 -10.13 -8.71 3.85
CA TYR A 122 -9.85 -7.28 3.76
C TYR A 122 -8.44 -7.00 3.24
N PHE A 123 -8.33 -6.04 2.32
CA PHE A 123 -7.04 -5.48 1.91
C PHE A 123 -7.05 -3.96 2.02
N THR A 124 -5.90 -3.39 2.30
CA THR A 124 -5.69 -1.94 2.38
C THR A 124 -4.31 -1.57 1.86
N THR A 125 -3.98 -0.28 1.85
CA THR A 125 -2.71 0.18 1.28
C THR A 125 -2.06 1.32 2.05
N THR A 126 -0.74 1.29 2.14
CA THR A 126 0.05 2.38 2.70
C THR A 126 0.16 3.59 1.76
N LEU A 127 -0.30 3.50 0.52
CA LEU A 127 -0.36 4.65 -0.39
C LEU A 127 -1.14 5.82 0.22
N ALA A 128 -2.18 5.51 1.00
CA ALA A 128 -3.05 6.48 1.67
C ALA A 128 -2.39 7.20 2.87
N SER A 129 -1.15 6.87 3.25
CA SER A 129 -0.37 7.60 4.25
C SER A 129 0.35 8.82 3.67
N SER A 130 0.66 8.80 2.37
CA SER A 130 1.45 9.84 1.71
C SER A 130 0.64 11.10 1.43
N ARG A 131 1.10 12.26 1.92
CA ARG A 131 0.50 13.58 1.61
C ARG A 131 0.63 13.98 0.13
N TRP A 132 1.57 13.39 -0.57
CA TRP A 132 1.86 13.68 -1.98
C TRP A 132 0.94 12.95 -2.96
N LYS A 133 0.12 12.01 -2.49
CA LYS A 133 -0.81 11.25 -3.31
C LYS A 133 -2.25 11.72 -3.12
N SER A 134 -3.07 11.60 -4.15
CA SER A 134 -4.51 11.85 -4.04
C SER A 134 -5.19 10.69 -3.31
N LEU A 135 -5.82 10.99 -2.17
CA LEU A 135 -6.58 9.99 -1.41
C LEU A 135 -7.78 9.48 -2.21
N GLU A 136 -8.47 10.39 -2.88
CA GLU A 136 -9.62 10.08 -3.73
C GLU A 136 -9.25 9.09 -4.86
N GLN A 137 -8.11 9.30 -5.54
CA GLN A 137 -7.63 8.36 -6.56
C GLN A 137 -7.30 6.99 -5.97
N ILE A 138 -6.72 6.95 -4.77
CA ILE A 138 -6.40 5.68 -4.08
C ILE A 138 -7.68 4.94 -3.70
N GLU A 139 -8.67 5.63 -3.15
CA GLU A 139 -9.96 5.04 -2.79
C GLU A 139 -10.67 4.49 -4.02
N ARG A 140 -10.76 5.29 -5.09
CA ARG A 140 -11.34 4.84 -6.37
C ARG A 140 -10.62 3.62 -6.94
N ALA A 141 -9.29 3.64 -6.96
CA ALA A 141 -8.46 2.52 -7.43
C ALA A 141 -8.66 1.25 -6.59
N GLY A 142 -8.81 1.39 -5.27
CA GLY A 142 -9.09 0.27 -4.37
C GLY A 142 -10.44 -0.38 -4.63
N HIS A 143 -11.49 0.41 -4.82
CA HIS A 143 -12.82 -0.10 -5.16
C HIS A 143 -12.89 -0.70 -6.57
N ILE A 144 -12.18 -0.13 -7.54
CA ILE A 144 -12.04 -0.75 -8.86
C ILE A 144 -11.36 -2.12 -8.74
N ALA A 145 -10.28 -2.21 -7.98
CA ALA A 145 -9.56 -3.46 -7.74
C ALA A 145 -10.45 -4.53 -7.08
N GLU A 146 -11.24 -4.13 -6.08
CA GLU A 146 -12.24 -4.98 -5.42
C GLU A 146 -13.25 -5.53 -6.44
N GLN A 147 -13.84 -4.66 -7.25
CA GLN A 147 -14.82 -5.04 -8.28
C GLN A 147 -14.21 -5.98 -9.34
N MET A 148 -13.00 -5.65 -9.83
CA MET A 148 -12.31 -6.47 -10.84
C MET A 148 -12.03 -7.90 -10.35
N VAL A 149 -11.66 -8.05 -9.08
CA VAL A 149 -11.29 -9.35 -8.50
C VAL A 149 -12.51 -10.17 -8.09
N ASN A 150 -13.56 -9.53 -7.63
CA ASN A 150 -14.80 -10.21 -7.26
C ASN A 150 -15.66 -10.60 -8.47
N GLY A 151 -15.56 -9.86 -9.58
CA GLY A 151 -16.41 -10.06 -10.75
C GLY A 151 -17.89 -9.79 -10.44
N GLN A 152 -18.78 -10.41 -11.22
CA GLN A 152 -20.23 -10.30 -11.00
C GLN A 152 -20.77 -11.29 -9.95
N CYS A 153 -19.92 -12.19 -9.43
CA CYS A 153 -20.30 -13.21 -8.45
C CYS A 153 -19.80 -12.83 -7.04
N SER A 154 -20.55 -12.00 -6.35
CA SER A 154 -20.33 -11.68 -4.93
C SER A 154 -21.17 -12.55 -4.00
N MET A 155 -21.02 -13.87 -4.07
CA MET A 155 -21.63 -14.79 -3.11
C MET A 155 -20.60 -15.15 -2.02
N GLY A 156 -20.48 -14.30 -1.00
CA GLY A 156 -19.89 -14.66 0.30
C GLY A 156 -18.36 -14.68 0.45
N ASN A 157 -17.56 -14.87 -0.59
CA ASN A 157 -16.10 -15.04 -0.53
C ASN A 157 -15.31 -13.95 -1.27
N GLY A 158 -15.86 -12.76 -1.37
CA GLY A 158 -15.19 -11.62 -2.02
C GLY A 158 -14.16 -10.95 -1.11
N VAL A 159 -13.20 -10.27 -1.74
CA VAL A 159 -12.30 -9.35 -1.04
C VAL A 159 -12.96 -7.98 -0.92
N VAL A 160 -12.63 -7.25 0.13
CA VAL A 160 -13.16 -5.91 0.41
C VAL A 160 -12.00 -4.93 0.57
N PHE A 161 -12.06 -3.82 -0.14
CA PHE A 161 -11.09 -2.75 0.06
C PHE A 161 -11.43 -1.97 1.33
N TRP A 162 -10.56 -2.06 2.31
CA TRP A 162 -10.65 -1.23 3.50
C TRP A 162 -10.06 0.15 3.21
N ALA A 163 -10.90 1.05 2.69
CA ALA A 163 -10.56 2.42 2.42
C ALA A 163 -10.27 3.16 3.75
N GLN A 164 -9.04 3.62 3.92
CA GLN A 164 -8.63 4.28 5.16
C GLN A 164 -7.69 5.45 4.91
N ASN A 165 -7.93 6.54 5.61
CA ASN A 165 -7.05 7.69 5.60
C ASN A 165 -5.96 7.57 6.67
N TRP A 166 -4.85 6.93 6.34
CA TRP A 166 -3.72 6.70 7.23
C TRP A 166 -2.91 7.95 7.59
N ARG A 167 -3.36 9.16 7.20
CA ARG A 167 -2.77 10.44 7.59
C ARG A 167 -3.32 10.96 8.92
N LYS A 168 -4.38 10.30 9.45
CA LYS A 168 -5.11 10.69 10.66
C LYS A 168 -4.60 9.91 11.88
N GLY A 169 -5.19 10.21 13.04
CA GLY A 169 -4.91 9.43 14.27
C GLY A 169 -3.52 9.63 14.88
N GLY A 170 -2.71 10.60 14.42
CA GLY A 170 -1.34 10.78 14.91
C GLY A 170 -0.30 9.92 14.18
N LEU A 171 -0.74 9.13 13.18
CA LEU A 171 0.15 8.22 12.46
C LEU A 171 1.26 8.92 11.67
N TYR A 172 1.03 10.16 11.24
CA TYR A 172 2.05 10.93 10.55
C TYR A 172 3.20 11.32 11.48
N GLU A 173 2.87 11.78 12.68
CA GLU A 173 3.83 12.14 13.71
C GLU A 173 4.59 10.89 14.17
N ARG A 174 3.89 9.77 14.40
CA ARG A 174 4.50 8.50 14.78
C ARG A 174 5.42 7.95 13.68
N ARG A 175 5.02 8.06 12.43
CA ARG A 175 5.86 7.72 11.26
C ARG A 175 7.20 8.47 11.29
N ASN A 176 7.19 9.77 11.63
CA ASN A 176 8.43 10.56 11.67
C ASN A 176 9.34 10.19 12.85
N GLN A 177 8.76 9.70 13.95
CA GLN A 177 9.53 9.14 15.06
C GLN A 177 10.17 7.80 14.65
N LEU A 178 9.39 6.88 14.11
CA LEU A 178 9.85 5.57 13.66
C LEU A 178 10.91 5.65 12.57
N LEU A 179 10.83 6.65 11.69
CA LEU A 179 11.86 6.91 10.68
C LEU A 179 13.24 7.08 11.30
N LYS A 180 13.31 7.76 12.47
CA LYS A 180 14.55 8.00 13.21
C LYS A 180 14.94 6.80 14.09
N GLU A 181 13.94 6.20 14.77
CA GLU A 181 14.15 5.07 15.68
C GLU A 181 14.75 3.85 14.96
N PHE A 182 14.29 3.59 13.73
CA PHE A 182 14.73 2.44 12.92
C PHE A 182 15.77 2.79 11.86
N ASP A 183 16.18 4.06 11.78
CA ASP A 183 17.09 4.59 10.74
C ASP A 183 16.66 4.18 9.33
N PHE A 184 15.36 4.36 9.02
CA PHE A 184 14.83 4.01 7.73
C PHE A 184 15.35 4.93 6.63
N TYR A 185 15.61 4.34 5.47
CA TYR A 185 15.87 5.08 4.25
C TYR A 185 14.71 6.02 3.90
N ASN A 186 14.97 7.32 3.89
CA ASN A 186 13.96 8.33 3.60
C ASN A 186 13.98 8.69 2.11
N GLN A 187 13.13 8.03 1.34
CA GLN A 187 13.03 8.24 -0.10
C GLN A 187 12.69 9.68 -0.45
N GLN A 188 13.31 10.20 -1.51
CA GLN A 188 13.17 11.59 -1.97
C GLN A 188 12.04 11.78 -3.01
N TYR A 189 11.49 10.69 -3.57
CA TYR A 189 10.46 10.70 -4.61
C TYR A 189 9.52 9.50 -4.49
N CYS A 190 8.44 9.49 -5.26
CA CYS A 190 7.43 8.41 -5.23
C CYS A 190 8.01 7.01 -5.58
N GLY A 191 9.11 6.96 -6.31
CA GLY A 191 9.72 5.77 -6.88
C GLY A 191 9.50 5.65 -8.39
N CYS A 192 8.44 6.24 -8.91
CA CYS A 192 8.16 6.29 -10.33
C CYS A 192 9.25 7.10 -11.06
N GLU A 193 9.81 6.59 -12.15
CA GLU A 193 10.85 7.27 -12.94
C GLU A 193 10.41 8.65 -13.44
N PHE A 194 9.13 8.80 -13.76
CA PHE A 194 8.55 10.07 -14.23
C PHE A 194 8.26 11.08 -13.10
N SER A 195 8.48 10.72 -11.84
CA SER A 195 8.36 11.61 -10.68
C SER A 195 9.73 12.02 -10.11
N LYS A 196 10.80 11.52 -10.68
CA LYS A 196 12.17 11.90 -10.31
C LYS A 196 12.46 13.29 -10.85
N ARG A 197 12.69 14.27 -9.97
CA ARG A 197 13.04 15.64 -10.28
C ARG A 197 14.54 15.84 -10.24
#